data_492b6bf417c5fbdf974090de73820218
#
_entry.id   492b6bf417c5fbdf974090de73820218
#
_cell.length_a   1.000
_cell.length_b   1.000
_cell.length_c   1.000
_cell.angle_alpha   90.00
_cell.angle_beta   90.00
_cell.angle_gamma   90.00
#
_symmetry.space_group_name_H-M   'P 1'
#
loop_
_entity.id
_entity.type
_entity.pdbx_description
1 polymer ?
#
loop_
_entity_poly.entity_id
_entity_poly.type
_entity_poly.pdbx_seq_one_letter_code
_entity_poly.pdbx_strand_id
1 'polypeptide(L)'
;FIKVKTLYDNYIGYIKSSNHINKFKPTRKVSVLKSRIFKYPKSPTKYKSKKFLSFSSKIQIIKKNKNFLMFDKNKWLNIKDTKLINKKEIDFLKILKLFLKCKYKWGGKIFSGIDCSALIQIFYQYNNKYFPRDTKDQIKYSKKNLENIG
;
A
#
# COMPACT_ATOMS: atom_id res chain seq x y z
N PHE A 1 -17.30 3.66 -16.31
CA PHE A 1 -16.34 4.18 -15.35
C PHE A 1 -17.05 5.01 -14.30
N ILE A 2 -16.61 4.92 -13.04
CA ILE A 2 -17.13 5.69 -11.91
C ILE A 2 -16.04 6.65 -11.46
N LYS A 3 -16.38 7.94 -11.33
CA LYS A 3 -15.50 8.95 -10.73
C LYS A 3 -15.39 8.68 -9.24
N VAL A 4 -14.19 8.58 -8.75
CA VAL A 4 -13.89 8.31 -7.33
C VAL A 4 -12.92 9.32 -6.77
N LYS A 5 -13.00 9.53 -5.46
CA LYS A 5 -12.07 10.33 -4.69
C LYS A 5 -11.45 9.43 -3.63
N THR A 6 -10.13 9.38 -3.56
CA THR A 6 -9.44 8.58 -2.55
C THR A 6 -9.63 9.18 -1.16
N LEU A 7 -9.88 8.33 -0.17
CA LEU A 7 -10.03 8.76 1.23
C LEU A 7 -8.71 9.21 1.87
N TYR A 8 -7.58 8.78 1.30
CA TYR A 8 -6.27 9.06 1.89
C TYR A 8 -5.73 10.44 1.53
N ASP A 9 -5.76 10.82 0.26
CA ASP A 9 -5.11 12.04 -0.25
C ASP A 9 -6.06 12.89 -1.11
N ASN A 10 -7.36 12.56 -1.11
CA ASN A 10 -8.40 13.26 -1.87
C ASN A 10 -8.16 13.27 -3.41
N TYR A 11 -7.29 12.39 -3.89
CA TYR A 11 -7.01 12.29 -5.32
C TYR A 11 -8.24 11.84 -6.10
N ILE A 12 -8.53 12.52 -7.21
CA ILE A 12 -9.70 12.21 -8.05
C ILE A 12 -9.25 11.37 -9.24
N GLY A 13 -9.98 10.30 -9.52
CA GLY A 13 -9.72 9.41 -10.65
C GLY A 13 -10.98 8.68 -11.11
N TYR A 14 -10.80 7.78 -12.08
CA TYR A 14 -11.87 6.95 -12.60
C TYR A 14 -11.53 5.48 -12.47
N ILE A 15 -12.49 4.68 -12.01
CA ILE A 15 -12.36 3.23 -11.94
C ILE A 15 -13.44 2.55 -12.79
N LYS A 16 -13.19 1.32 -13.22
CA LYS A 16 -14.23 0.48 -13.81
C LYS A 16 -15.30 0.18 -12.76
N SER A 17 -16.56 0.18 -13.18
CA SER A 17 -17.64 -0.30 -12.32
C SER A 17 -17.36 -1.73 -11.87
N SER A 18 -17.51 -2.00 -10.60
CA SER A 18 -17.33 -3.32 -9.99
C SER A 18 -18.18 -3.42 -8.72
N ASN A 19 -18.35 -4.62 -8.20
CA ASN A 19 -18.99 -4.82 -6.91
C ASN A 19 -18.14 -4.19 -5.81
N HIS A 20 -18.70 -3.24 -5.09
CA HIS A 20 -18.01 -2.48 -4.05
C HIS A 20 -18.22 -3.12 -2.67
N ILE A 21 -17.17 -3.09 -1.87
CA ILE A 21 -17.24 -3.49 -0.46
C ILE A 21 -17.71 -2.26 0.34
N ASN A 22 -18.90 -2.32 0.91
CA ASN A 22 -19.48 -1.21 1.67
C ASN A 22 -18.72 -0.88 2.96
N LYS A 23 -18.04 -1.85 3.57
CA LYS A 23 -17.27 -1.67 4.82
C LYS A 23 -15.94 -2.38 4.71
N PHE A 24 -14.87 -1.62 4.52
CA PHE A 24 -13.50 -2.13 4.51
C PHE A 24 -12.80 -1.76 5.82
N LYS A 25 -12.50 -2.77 6.65
CA LYS A 25 -11.79 -2.61 7.93
C LYS A 25 -10.43 -3.31 7.86
N PRO A 26 -9.38 -2.66 7.38
CA PRO A 26 -8.07 -3.29 7.26
C PRO A 26 -7.47 -3.58 8.64
N THR A 27 -6.93 -4.77 8.81
CA THR A 27 -6.27 -5.22 10.05
C THR A 27 -4.76 -5.35 9.87
N ARG A 28 -4.31 -5.49 8.63
CA ARG A 28 -2.89 -5.61 8.28
C ARG A 28 -2.54 -4.79 7.04
N LYS A 29 -1.25 -4.63 6.81
CA LYS A 29 -0.66 -3.98 5.63
C LYS A 29 0.55 -4.75 5.13
N VAL A 30 0.82 -4.66 3.83
CA VAL A 30 2.01 -5.26 3.20
C VAL A 30 3.25 -4.47 3.60
N SER A 31 4.27 -5.16 4.10
CA SER A 31 5.52 -4.58 4.61
C SER A 31 6.77 -4.89 3.77
N VAL A 32 6.58 -5.59 2.66
CA VAL A 32 7.62 -5.89 1.66
C VAL A 32 7.30 -5.15 0.36
N LEU A 33 8.29 -4.94 -0.52
CA LEU A 33 8.11 -4.22 -1.77
C LEU A 33 6.93 -4.76 -2.59
N LYS A 34 6.86 -6.09 -2.72
CA LYS A 34 5.78 -6.81 -3.39
C LYS A 34 5.51 -8.14 -2.68
N SER A 35 4.27 -8.41 -2.32
CA SER A 35 3.84 -9.68 -1.76
C SER A 35 3.06 -10.48 -2.79
N ARG A 36 3.48 -11.72 -3.02
CA ARG A 36 2.84 -12.61 -3.99
C ARG A 36 1.47 -13.06 -3.49
N ILE A 37 0.48 -13.06 -4.37
CA ILE A 37 -0.85 -13.62 -4.09
C ILE A 37 -0.83 -15.12 -4.42
N PHE A 38 -1.31 -15.95 -3.49
CA PHE A 38 -1.51 -17.38 -3.65
C PHE A 38 -3.00 -17.66 -3.74
N LYS A 39 -3.42 -18.54 -4.66
CA LYS A 39 -4.85 -18.89 -4.80
C LYS A 39 -5.30 -19.99 -3.83
N TYR A 40 -4.44 -20.95 -3.51
CA TYR A 40 -4.71 -22.04 -2.58
C TYR A 40 -3.44 -22.38 -1.81
N PRO A 41 -3.31 -22.04 -0.53
CA PRO A 41 -2.06 -22.17 0.21
C PRO A 41 -1.67 -23.60 0.61
N LYS A 42 -2.50 -24.61 0.30
CA LYS A 42 -2.17 -26.01 0.60
C LYS A 42 -0.88 -26.48 -0.10
N SER A 43 -0.52 -25.85 -1.22
CA SER A 43 0.75 -26.09 -1.91
C SER A 43 1.29 -24.78 -2.50
N PRO A 44 2.12 -24.01 -1.77
CA PRO A 44 2.59 -22.69 -2.20
C PRO A 44 3.36 -22.69 -3.52
N THR A 45 4.00 -23.80 -3.85
CA THR A 45 4.75 -23.97 -5.10
C THR A 45 3.85 -24.17 -6.32
N LYS A 46 2.74 -24.88 -6.17
CA LYS A 46 1.84 -25.26 -7.27
C LYS A 46 0.84 -24.15 -7.66
N TYR A 47 0.47 -23.26 -6.73
CA TYR A 47 -0.62 -22.28 -6.91
C TYR A 47 -0.19 -20.83 -6.81
N LYS A 48 1.07 -20.53 -7.11
CA LYS A 48 1.57 -19.16 -7.19
C LYS A 48 0.89 -18.39 -8.32
N SER A 49 0.21 -17.31 -8.01
CA SER A 49 -0.29 -16.42 -9.06
C SER A 49 0.83 -15.48 -9.55
N LYS A 50 0.66 -14.91 -10.75
CA LYS A 50 1.52 -13.83 -11.26
C LYS A 50 1.15 -12.47 -10.68
N LYS A 51 0.15 -12.41 -9.77
CA LYS A 51 -0.34 -11.17 -9.16
C LYS A 51 0.34 -10.90 -7.82
N PHE A 52 0.52 -9.62 -7.52
CA PHE A 52 1.15 -9.15 -6.30
C PHE A 52 0.35 -8.00 -5.69
N LEU A 53 0.48 -7.82 -4.37
CA LEU A 53 0.15 -6.58 -3.69
C LEU A 53 1.44 -5.79 -3.43
N SER A 54 1.35 -4.48 -3.59
CA SER A 54 2.47 -3.56 -3.37
C SER A 54 2.66 -3.26 -1.90
N PHE A 55 3.83 -2.77 -1.53
CA PHE A 55 4.12 -2.18 -0.22
C PHE A 55 3.01 -1.20 0.20
N SER A 56 2.71 -1.17 1.47
CA SER A 56 1.64 -0.36 2.09
C SER A 56 0.20 -0.70 1.70
N SER A 57 -0.05 -1.70 0.83
CA SER A 57 -1.41 -2.17 0.56
C SER A 57 -2.08 -2.62 1.84
N LYS A 58 -3.21 -2.00 2.18
CA LYS A 58 -4.02 -2.36 3.35
C LYS A 58 -4.90 -3.56 3.01
N ILE A 59 -5.01 -4.51 3.94
CA ILE A 59 -5.76 -5.74 3.75
C ILE A 59 -6.65 -6.02 4.97
N GLN A 60 -7.86 -6.48 4.70
CA GLN A 60 -8.77 -7.03 5.69
C GLN A 60 -8.62 -8.54 5.69
N ILE A 61 -8.31 -9.12 6.83
CA ILE A 61 -8.13 -10.56 6.95
C ILE A 61 -9.47 -11.23 7.20
N ILE A 62 -9.78 -12.24 6.37
CA ILE A 62 -10.98 -13.07 6.46
C ILE A 62 -10.68 -14.36 7.23
N LYS A 63 -9.52 -14.99 6.95
CA LYS A 63 -9.12 -16.27 7.53
C LYS A 63 -7.62 -16.38 7.64
N LYS A 64 -7.15 -17.11 8.65
CA LYS A 64 -5.73 -17.49 8.83
C LYS A 64 -5.58 -18.99 8.68
N ASN A 65 -4.54 -19.43 7.95
CA ASN A 65 -4.16 -20.83 7.84
C ASN A 65 -2.64 -20.95 7.91
N LYS A 66 -2.11 -21.50 9.01
CA LYS A 66 -0.66 -21.59 9.27
C LYS A 66 0.04 -20.25 8.98
N ASN A 67 0.88 -20.22 7.96
CA ASN A 67 1.68 -19.05 7.55
C ASN A 67 0.98 -18.15 6.53
N PHE A 68 -0.30 -18.38 6.23
CA PHE A 68 -1.03 -17.64 5.21
C PHE A 68 -2.26 -16.92 5.77
N LEU A 69 -2.57 -15.78 5.17
CA LEU A 69 -3.71 -14.92 5.50
C LEU A 69 -4.58 -14.76 4.26
N MET A 70 -5.84 -15.16 4.37
CA MET A 70 -6.84 -14.94 3.32
C MET A 70 -7.41 -13.53 3.45
N PHE A 71 -7.37 -12.77 2.37
CA PHE A 71 -7.86 -11.38 2.32
C PHE A 71 -8.97 -11.16 1.29
N ASP A 72 -9.21 -12.15 0.44
CA ASP A 72 -10.29 -12.17 -0.54
C ASP A 72 -10.59 -13.63 -0.87
N LYS A 73 -11.71 -13.94 -1.52
CA LYS A 73 -12.11 -15.30 -1.90
C LYS A 73 -10.95 -16.03 -2.61
N ASN A 74 -10.44 -17.06 -1.96
CA ASN A 74 -9.31 -17.88 -2.43
C ASN A 74 -8.01 -17.10 -2.75
N LYS A 75 -7.82 -15.90 -2.18
CA LYS A 75 -6.59 -15.12 -2.34
C LYS A 75 -5.90 -14.98 -0.98
N TRP A 76 -4.65 -15.39 -0.96
CA TRP A 76 -3.85 -15.50 0.25
C TRP A 76 -2.52 -14.77 0.10
N LEU A 77 -1.99 -14.28 1.23
CA LEU A 77 -0.65 -13.74 1.35
C LEU A 77 0.13 -14.51 2.43
N ASN A 78 1.45 -14.50 2.31
CA ASN A 78 2.30 -14.98 3.39
C ASN A 78 2.24 -13.99 4.56
N ILE A 79 2.06 -14.50 5.79
CA ILE A 79 2.01 -13.66 7.00
C ILE A 79 3.30 -12.84 7.20
N LYS A 80 4.47 -13.39 6.81
CA LYS A 80 5.77 -12.72 6.91
C LYS A 80 5.86 -11.44 6.07
N ASP A 81 5.10 -11.36 4.98
CA ASP A 81 5.07 -10.20 4.10
C ASP A 81 4.20 -9.06 4.63
N THR A 82 3.57 -9.25 5.80
CA THR A 82 2.59 -8.29 6.32
C THR A 82 2.89 -7.91 7.77
N LYS A 83 2.48 -6.72 8.17
CA LYS A 83 2.49 -6.23 9.56
C LYS A 83 1.08 -5.84 9.98
N LEU A 84 0.83 -5.77 11.29
CA LEU A 84 -0.41 -5.21 11.82
C LEU A 84 -0.57 -3.77 11.33
N ILE A 85 -1.82 -3.35 11.12
CA ILE A 85 -2.13 -2.02 10.56
C ILE A 85 -1.51 -0.88 11.38
N ASN A 86 -1.45 -1.02 12.72
CA ASN A 86 -0.93 -0.01 13.64
C ASN A 86 0.59 -0.05 13.81
N LYS A 87 1.29 -1.09 13.30
CA LYS A 87 2.75 -1.16 13.38
C LYS A 87 3.36 -0.06 12.52
N LYS A 88 4.11 0.84 13.16
CA LYS A 88 4.82 1.93 12.49
C LYS A 88 6.24 1.51 12.09
N GLU A 89 6.79 2.17 11.09
CA GLU A 89 8.21 2.15 10.74
C GLU A 89 8.71 3.59 10.78
N ILE A 90 9.55 3.89 11.74
CA ILE A 90 10.09 5.24 11.94
C ILE A 90 11.34 5.49 11.09
N ASP A 91 12.04 4.43 10.71
CA ASP A 91 13.22 4.52 9.86
C ASP A 91 12.78 4.74 8.40
N PHE A 92 12.89 5.99 7.95
CA PHE A 92 12.59 6.40 6.58
C PHE A 92 13.50 5.69 5.56
N LEU A 93 14.79 5.56 5.86
CA LEU A 93 15.76 4.92 4.96
C LEU A 93 15.44 3.46 4.72
N LYS A 94 14.91 2.77 5.73
CA LYS A 94 14.49 1.37 5.59
C LYS A 94 13.38 1.20 4.56
N ILE A 95 12.43 2.12 4.51
CA ILE A 95 11.38 2.10 3.48
C ILE A 95 11.95 2.48 2.12
N LEU A 96 12.80 3.51 2.03
CA LEU A 96 13.44 3.91 0.77
C LEU A 96 14.24 2.76 0.15
N LYS A 97 15.01 2.02 0.96
CA LYS A 97 15.81 0.88 0.50
C LYS A 97 14.98 -0.20 -0.19
N LEU A 98 13.70 -0.37 0.14
CA LEU A 98 12.82 -1.29 -0.58
C LEU A 98 12.67 -0.92 -2.07
N PHE A 99 12.73 0.38 -2.40
CA PHE A 99 12.49 0.92 -3.73
C PHE A 99 13.74 1.20 -4.56
N LEU A 100 14.95 0.96 -4.04
CA LEU A 100 16.22 1.27 -4.72
C LEU A 100 16.33 0.72 -6.16
N LYS A 101 15.72 -0.45 -6.42
CA LYS A 101 15.75 -1.08 -7.74
C LYS A 101 14.46 -0.87 -8.55
N CYS A 102 13.57 0.00 -8.09
CA CYS A 102 12.36 0.33 -8.82
C CYS A 102 12.69 1.36 -9.91
N LYS A 103 12.11 1.16 -11.09
CA LYS A 103 12.22 2.14 -12.18
C LYS A 103 11.47 3.41 -11.83
N TYR A 104 11.98 4.55 -12.27
CA TYR A 104 11.22 5.78 -12.25
C TYR A 104 10.02 5.65 -13.19
N LYS A 105 8.85 6.07 -12.73
CA LYS A 105 7.64 6.14 -13.55
C LYS A 105 6.78 7.30 -13.06
N TRP A 106 6.58 8.29 -13.93
CA TRP A 106 5.68 9.40 -13.65
C TRP A 106 4.29 8.93 -13.25
N GLY A 107 3.74 9.45 -12.15
CA GLY A 107 2.47 9.00 -11.58
C GLY A 107 2.51 7.62 -10.91
N GLY A 108 3.67 6.93 -10.93
CA GLY A 108 3.84 5.61 -10.35
C GLY A 108 3.89 5.65 -8.81
N LYS A 109 3.37 4.58 -8.18
CA LYS A 109 3.32 4.45 -6.71
C LYS A 109 3.47 2.99 -6.25
N ILE A 110 4.01 2.12 -7.09
CA ILE A 110 4.10 0.68 -6.81
C ILE A 110 5.45 0.11 -7.23
N PHE A 111 5.71 -1.15 -6.91
CA PHE A 111 6.95 -1.85 -7.24
C PHE A 111 7.31 -1.88 -8.73
N SER A 112 6.36 -1.70 -9.65
CA SER A 112 6.62 -1.65 -11.09
C SER A 112 7.08 -0.27 -11.59
N GLY A 113 7.01 0.74 -10.75
CA GLY A 113 7.48 2.09 -10.99
C GLY A 113 6.97 3.06 -9.94
N ILE A 114 7.83 4.01 -9.57
CA ILE A 114 7.55 5.01 -8.54
C ILE A 114 8.16 6.35 -8.94
N ASP A 115 7.50 7.47 -8.63
CA ASP A 115 8.07 8.81 -8.77
C ASP A 115 8.56 9.37 -7.43
N CYS A 116 9.22 10.52 -7.46
CA CYS A 116 9.85 11.14 -6.30
C CYS A 116 8.84 11.50 -5.20
N SER A 117 7.70 12.09 -5.56
CA SER A 117 6.66 12.49 -4.58
C SER A 117 5.95 11.28 -3.97
N ALA A 118 5.72 10.22 -4.74
CA ALA A 118 5.16 8.98 -4.22
C ALA A 118 6.10 8.28 -3.25
N LEU A 119 7.41 8.35 -3.46
CA LEU A 119 8.40 7.74 -2.58
C LEU A 119 8.33 8.32 -1.16
N ILE A 120 8.15 9.63 -1.04
CA ILE A 120 7.94 10.29 0.26
C ILE A 120 6.54 9.96 0.80
N GLN A 121 5.51 10.12 -0.05
CA GLN A 121 4.12 9.88 0.37
C GLN A 121 3.90 8.47 0.94
N ILE A 122 4.54 7.44 0.37
CA ILE A 122 4.32 6.05 0.76
C ILE A 122 4.85 5.75 2.17
N PHE A 123 5.87 6.47 2.64
CA PHE A 123 6.33 6.41 4.03
C PHE A 123 5.24 6.87 5.00
N TYR A 124 4.63 8.03 4.72
CA TYR A 124 3.53 8.54 5.54
C TYR A 124 2.30 7.64 5.48
N GLN A 125 1.95 7.17 4.28
CA GLN A 125 0.83 6.24 4.08
C GLN A 125 1.02 4.93 4.86
N TYR A 126 2.24 4.37 4.86
CA TYR A 126 2.56 3.18 5.64
C TYR A 126 2.36 3.40 7.14
N ASN A 127 2.64 4.60 7.62
CA ASN A 127 2.50 5.00 9.01
C ASN A 127 1.10 5.54 9.38
N ASN A 128 0.12 5.39 8.47
CA ASN A 128 -1.25 5.91 8.62
C ASN A 128 -1.30 7.44 8.83
N LYS A 129 -0.33 8.17 8.30
CA LYS A 129 -0.27 9.64 8.33
C LYS A 129 -0.63 10.18 6.95
N TYR A 130 -1.35 11.29 6.92
CA TYR A 130 -1.62 12.02 5.68
C TYR A 130 -0.34 12.66 5.13
N PHE A 131 -0.16 12.61 3.83
CA PHE A 131 0.79 13.42 3.09
C PHE A 131 0.31 13.57 1.63
N PRO A 132 0.39 14.78 1.04
CA PRO A 132 -0.13 15.02 -0.31
C PRO A 132 0.55 14.17 -1.38
N ARG A 133 -0.12 14.00 -2.53
CA ARG A 133 0.40 13.23 -3.66
C ARG A 133 1.42 14.01 -4.47
N ASP A 134 1.13 15.25 -4.80
CA ASP A 134 1.90 16.05 -5.73
C ASP A 134 2.92 16.93 -5.02
N THR A 135 4.12 17.10 -5.61
CA THR A 135 5.25 17.84 -5.01
C THR A 135 4.86 19.26 -4.59
N LYS A 136 4.07 19.95 -5.42
CA LYS A 136 3.58 21.31 -5.12
C LYS A 136 2.78 21.36 -3.81
N ASP A 137 1.91 20.36 -3.61
CA ASP A 137 1.09 20.28 -2.41
C ASP A 137 1.89 19.76 -1.21
N GLN A 138 2.89 18.89 -1.44
CA GLN A 138 3.83 18.46 -0.40
C GLN A 138 4.61 19.64 0.17
N ILE A 139 5.11 20.55 -0.67
CA ILE A 139 5.82 21.76 -0.25
C ILE A 139 4.90 22.65 0.60
N LYS A 140 3.68 22.93 0.13
CA LYS A 140 2.71 23.74 0.87
C LYS A 140 2.38 23.12 2.24
N TYR A 141 2.12 21.81 2.25
CA TYR A 141 1.81 21.06 3.47
C TYR A 141 2.97 21.12 4.48
N SER A 142 4.21 20.95 4.02
CA SER A 142 5.40 21.00 4.88
C SER A 142 5.63 22.39 5.46
N LYS A 143 5.50 23.45 4.66
CA LYS A 143 5.62 24.83 5.14
C LYS A 143 4.60 25.13 6.23
N LYS A 144 3.32 24.85 5.99
CA LYS A 144 2.24 25.08 6.98
C LYS A 144 2.48 24.31 8.29
N ASN A 145 3.06 23.11 8.24
CA ASN A 145 3.35 22.37 9.47
C ASN A 145 4.59 22.86 10.21
N LEU A 146 5.56 23.45 9.51
CA LEU A 146 6.72 24.09 10.15
C LEU A 146 6.32 25.38 10.88
N GLU A 147 5.46 26.20 10.29
CA GLU A 147 4.94 27.43 10.91
C GLU A 147 4.14 27.16 12.19
N ASN A 148 3.57 25.97 12.37
CA ASN A 148 2.83 25.58 13.58
C ASN A 148 3.71 24.98 14.70
N ILE A 149 5.01 24.87 14.51
CA ILE A 149 5.97 24.33 15.49
C ILE A 149 6.78 25.45 16.16
N GLY A 150 6.75 26.66 15.63
CA GLY A 150 7.33 27.89 16.22
C GLY A 150 6.30 28.64 17.04
#